data_ab1a107de096084860570f2908e7363c
#
_entry.id   ab1a107de096084860570f2908e7363c
#
_cell.length_a   1.000
_cell.length_b   1.000
_cell.length_c   1.000
_cell.angle_alpha   90.00
_cell.angle_beta   90.00
_cell.angle_gamma   90.00
#
_symmetry.space_group_name_H-M   'P 1'
#
loop_
_entity.id
_entity.type
_entity.pdbx_description
1 polymer ?
#
loop_
_entity_poly.entity_id
_entity_poly.type
_entity_poly.pdbx_seq_one_letter_code
_entity_poly.pdbx_strand_id
1 'polypeptide(L)'
;MPRYKIVNGESIQLTAEEEAARDAEEKEWADGAPARRMVNLREQRNQLLIETDWYGMSDVTMDSDMTVYRQALRDITKQTPSDDALSNITWPKKPE
;
A
#
# COMPACT_ATOMS: atom_id res chain seq x y z
N MET A 1 -21.54 14.26 -14.62
CA MET A 1 -22.56 14.53 -13.62
C MET A 1 -22.29 15.86 -12.94
N PRO A 2 -23.31 16.74 -12.81
CA PRO A 2 -23.09 17.95 -12.03
C PRO A 2 -22.85 17.63 -10.56
N ARG A 3 -21.94 18.38 -9.97
CA ARG A 3 -21.63 18.26 -8.55
C ARG A 3 -22.15 19.48 -7.81
N TYR A 4 -22.44 19.31 -6.54
CA TYR A 4 -23.03 20.34 -5.71
C TYR A 4 -22.19 20.54 -4.44
N LYS A 5 -22.18 21.76 -3.96
CA LYS A 5 -21.62 22.09 -2.64
C LYS A 5 -22.73 22.66 -1.75
N ILE A 6 -22.53 22.59 -0.46
CA ILE A 6 -23.48 23.14 0.51
C ILE A 6 -22.93 24.45 1.05
N VAL A 7 -23.72 25.52 0.89
CA VAL A 7 -23.37 26.85 1.40
C VAL A 7 -24.57 27.36 2.19
N ASN A 8 -24.39 27.63 3.46
CA ASN A 8 -25.46 28.10 4.37
C ASN A 8 -26.69 27.19 4.37
N GLY A 9 -26.47 25.86 4.25
CA GLY A 9 -27.53 24.88 4.22
C GLY A 9 -28.21 24.68 2.86
N GLU A 10 -27.79 25.41 1.83
CA GLU A 10 -28.31 25.27 0.47
C GLU A 10 -27.34 24.48 -0.40
N SER A 11 -27.91 23.62 -1.26
CA SER A 11 -27.16 22.86 -2.25
C SER A 11 -26.98 23.73 -3.50
N ILE A 12 -25.72 24.06 -3.81
CA ILE A 12 -25.38 24.90 -4.95
C ILE A 12 -24.53 24.10 -5.93
N GLN A 13 -24.89 24.12 -7.20
CA GLN A 13 -24.12 23.43 -8.24
C GLN A 13 -22.76 24.09 -8.40
N LEU A 14 -21.70 23.25 -8.52
CA LEU A 14 -20.35 23.75 -8.76
C LEU A 14 -20.23 24.43 -10.12
N THR A 15 -19.42 25.48 -10.17
CA THR A 15 -19.09 26.13 -11.44
C THR A 15 -18.19 25.21 -12.27
N ALA A 16 -18.04 25.51 -13.56
CA ALA A 16 -17.13 24.74 -14.44
C ALA A 16 -15.69 24.76 -13.90
N GLU A 17 -15.24 25.88 -13.33
CA GLU A 17 -13.91 26.00 -12.73
C GLU A 17 -13.77 25.13 -11.48
N GLU A 18 -14.78 25.10 -10.63
CA GLU A 18 -14.81 24.27 -9.43
C GLU A 18 -14.82 22.79 -9.78
N GLU A 19 -15.59 22.39 -10.80
CA GLU A 19 -15.60 21.01 -11.27
C GLU A 19 -14.25 20.59 -11.87
N ALA A 20 -13.61 21.48 -12.64
CA ALA A 20 -12.29 21.20 -13.20
C ALA A 20 -11.24 21.03 -12.09
N ALA A 21 -11.31 21.84 -11.03
CA ALA A 21 -10.40 21.69 -9.89
C ALA A 21 -10.61 20.37 -9.16
N ARG A 22 -11.86 19.93 -8.99
CA ARG A 22 -12.19 18.65 -8.39
C ARG A 22 -11.68 17.48 -9.24
N ASP A 23 -11.87 17.57 -10.55
CA ASP A 23 -11.40 16.54 -11.47
C ASP A 23 -9.87 16.42 -11.42
N ALA A 24 -9.16 17.55 -11.32
CA ALA A 24 -7.70 17.56 -11.19
C ALA A 24 -7.26 16.91 -9.88
N GLU A 25 -7.94 17.22 -8.77
CA GLU A 25 -7.64 16.61 -7.46
C GLU A 25 -7.86 15.09 -7.49
N GLU A 26 -8.97 14.64 -8.07
CA GLU A 26 -9.29 13.22 -8.18
C GLU A 26 -8.28 12.48 -9.05
N LYS A 27 -7.84 13.10 -10.14
CA LYS A 27 -6.82 12.53 -11.01
C LYS A 27 -5.48 12.43 -10.30
N GLU A 28 -5.09 13.47 -9.58
CA GLU A 28 -3.84 13.48 -8.81
C GLU A 28 -3.85 12.37 -7.74
N TRP A 29 -4.97 12.23 -7.05
CA TRP A 29 -5.14 11.15 -6.08
C TRP A 29 -5.04 9.77 -6.73
N ALA A 30 -5.73 9.56 -7.86
CA ALA A 30 -5.70 8.30 -8.59
C ALA A 30 -4.31 8.00 -9.15
N ASP A 31 -3.61 9.01 -9.68
CA ASP A 31 -2.26 8.86 -10.22
C ASP A 31 -1.25 8.49 -9.13
N GLY A 32 -1.51 8.88 -7.88
CA GLY A 32 -0.67 8.53 -6.74
C GLY A 32 -0.95 7.15 -6.15
N ALA A 33 -2.00 6.45 -6.59
CA ALA A 33 -2.39 5.16 -6.02
C ALA A 33 -1.30 4.08 -6.11
N PRO A 34 -0.60 3.90 -7.25
CA PRO A 34 0.46 2.89 -7.31
C PRO A 34 1.57 3.12 -6.28
N ALA A 35 2.00 4.36 -6.08
CA ALA A 35 3.03 4.69 -5.10
C ALA A 35 2.55 4.43 -3.66
N ARG A 36 1.30 4.79 -3.33
CA ARG A 36 0.71 4.52 -2.02
C ARG A 36 0.63 3.02 -1.74
N ARG A 37 0.24 2.24 -2.74
CA ARG A 37 0.16 0.77 -2.63
C ARG A 37 1.53 0.15 -2.36
N MET A 38 2.58 0.68 -2.99
CA MET A 38 3.95 0.21 -2.75
C MET A 38 4.42 0.56 -1.33
N VAL A 39 4.09 1.74 -0.81
CA VAL A 39 4.39 2.12 0.57
C VAL A 39 3.72 1.14 1.54
N ASN A 40 2.44 0.86 1.33
CA ASN A 40 1.67 -0.07 2.15
C ASN A 40 2.27 -1.49 2.11
N LEU A 41 2.64 -1.95 0.93
CA LEU A 41 3.29 -3.26 0.74
C LEU A 41 4.59 -3.35 1.55
N ARG A 42 5.43 -2.31 1.47
CA ARG A 42 6.69 -2.26 2.22
C ARG A 42 6.47 -2.24 3.72
N GLU A 43 5.47 -1.51 4.19
CA GLU A 43 5.14 -1.45 5.62
C GLU A 43 4.72 -2.83 6.14
N GLN A 44 3.87 -3.54 5.43
CA GLN A 44 3.46 -4.89 5.82
C GLN A 44 4.64 -5.86 5.77
N ARG A 45 5.46 -5.80 4.73
CA ARG A 45 6.68 -6.58 4.64
C ARG A 45 7.59 -6.34 5.85
N ASN A 46 7.80 -5.07 6.20
CA ASN A 46 8.68 -4.70 7.29
C ASN A 46 8.17 -5.24 8.63
N GLN A 47 6.86 -5.24 8.85
CA GLN A 47 6.28 -5.85 10.05
C GLN A 47 6.61 -7.34 10.14
N LEU A 48 6.50 -8.05 9.02
CA LEU A 48 6.82 -9.47 8.99
C LEU A 48 8.32 -9.73 9.19
N LEU A 49 9.17 -8.86 8.66
CA LEU A 49 10.62 -8.97 8.88
C LEU A 49 10.97 -8.72 10.34
N ILE A 50 10.34 -7.74 10.98
CA ILE A 50 10.56 -7.43 12.40
C ILE A 50 10.24 -8.64 13.28
N GLU A 51 9.18 -9.38 12.99
CA GLU A 51 8.80 -10.58 13.73
C GLU A 51 9.91 -11.65 13.77
N THR A 52 10.78 -11.66 12.79
CA THR A 52 11.85 -12.66 12.65
C THR A 52 13.25 -12.07 12.75
N ASP A 53 13.40 -10.78 13.03
CA ASP A 53 14.70 -10.13 13.12
C ASP A 53 15.61 -10.72 14.22
N TRP A 54 15.01 -11.26 15.29
CA TRP A 54 15.77 -11.88 16.38
C TRP A 54 16.60 -13.09 15.91
N TYR A 55 16.23 -13.73 14.79
CA TYR A 55 17.05 -14.80 14.21
C TYR A 55 18.42 -14.31 13.69
N GLY A 56 18.58 -13.00 13.50
CA GLY A 56 19.86 -12.41 13.11
C GLY A 56 20.83 -12.18 14.27
N MET A 57 20.41 -12.48 15.51
CA MET A 57 21.28 -12.33 16.67
C MET A 57 22.39 -13.39 16.66
N SER A 58 23.57 -13.04 17.17
CA SER A 58 24.78 -13.89 17.05
C SER A 58 24.68 -15.25 17.78
N ASP A 59 23.80 -15.36 18.78
CA ASP A 59 23.59 -16.59 19.53
C ASP A 59 22.42 -17.45 19.01
N VAL A 60 21.83 -17.04 17.89
CA VAL A 60 20.72 -17.76 17.25
C VAL A 60 21.12 -18.21 15.86
N THR A 61 20.87 -19.49 15.54
CA THR A 61 21.15 -20.01 14.21
C THR A 61 19.88 -19.96 13.36
N MET A 62 19.93 -19.24 12.25
CA MET A 62 18.84 -19.19 11.30
C MET A 62 18.91 -20.39 10.36
N ASP A 63 17.83 -21.18 10.30
CA ASP A 63 17.77 -22.32 9.39
C ASP A 63 17.52 -21.88 7.95
N SER A 64 17.66 -22.82 7.01
CA SER A 64 17.50 -22.53 5.58
C SER A 64 16.08 -22.10 5.22
N ASP A 65 15.06 -22.67 5.87
CA ASP A 65 13.67 -22.31 5.60
C ASP A 65 13.38 -20.87 6.01
N MET A 66 13.90 -20.44 7.15
CA MET A 66 13.75 -19.06 7.61
C MET A 66 14.51 -18.09 6.69
N THR A 67 15.70 -18.47 6.23
CA THR A 67 16.48 -17.68 5.30
C THR A 67 15.73 -17.47 3.99
N VAL A 68 15.12 -18.51 3.45
CA VAL A 68 14.30 -18.46 2.22
C VAL A 68 13.08 -17.56 2.44
N TYR A 69 12.40 -17.72 3.58
CA TYR A 69 11.23 -16.90 3.93
C TYR A 69 11.59 -15.41 3.97
N ARG A 70 12.65 -15.05 4.68
CA ARG A 70 13.08 -13.65 4.80
C ARG A 70 13.49 -13.08 3.45
N GLN A 71 14.17 -13.87 2.61
CA GLN A 71 14.54 -13.43 1.27
C GLN A 71 13.29 -13.22 0.40
N ALA A 72 12.30 -14.10 0.51
CA ALA A 72 11.03 -13.92 -0.21
C ALA A 72 10.30 -12.64 0.24
N LEU A 73 10.36 -12.29 1.52
CA LEU A 73 9.79 -11.03 2.01
C LEU A 73 10.53 -9.81 1.42
N ARG A 74 11.85 -9.86 1.35
CA ARG A 74 12.61 -8.77 0.72
C ARG A 74 12.26 -8.61 -0.75
N ASP A 75 12.00 -9.72 -1.44
CA ASP A 75 11.67 -9.74 -2.87
C ASP A 75 10.21 -9.41 -3.15
N ILE A 76 9.36 -9.27 -2.12
CA ILE A 76 7.92 -9.03 -2.29
C ILE A 76 7.65 -7.77 -3.10
N THR A 77 8.54 -6.78 -3.06
CA THR A 77 8.39 -5.52 -3.78
C THR A 77 8.58 -5.67 -5.30
N LYS A 78 8.96 -6.85 -5.78
CA LYS A 78 8.96 -7.16 -7.20
C LYS A 78 7.55 -7.38 -7.74
N GLN A 79 6.59 -7.65 -6.86
CA GLN A 79 5.17 -7.73 -7.21
C GLN A 79 4.57 -6.34 -7.23
N THR A 80 3.57 -6.13 -8.09
CA THR A 80 2.89 -4.84 -8.22
C THR A 80 1.47 -4.98 -7.66
N PRO A 81 1.14 -4.25 -6.58
CA PRO A 81 -0.22 -4.29 -6.05
C PRO A 81 -1.23 -3.72 -7.03
N SER A 82 -2.36 -4.41 -7.19
CA SER A 82 -3.44 -3.96 -8.07
C SER A 82 -4.55 -3.23 -7.33
N ASP A 83 -4.58 -3.31 -6.00
CA ASP A 83 -5.55 -2.61 -5.16
C ASP A 83 -4.94 -2.24 -3.81
N ASP A 84 -5.66 -1.42 -3.04
CA ASP A 84 -5.17 -0.93 -1.75
C ASP A 84 -5.17 -2.01 -0.67
N ALA A 85 -5.96 -3.07 -0.86
CA ALA A 85 -6.01 -4.20 0.07
C ALA A 85 -4.88 -5.21 -0.18
N LEU A 86 -4.08 -5.03 -1.24
CA LEU A 86 -2.97 -5.91 -1.62
C LEU A 86 -3.43 -7.35 -1.88
N SER A 87 -4.66 -7.50 -2.43
CA SER A 87 -5.31 -8.81 -2.59
C SER A 87 -4.62 -9.70 -3.63
N ASN A 88 -3.90 -9.10 -4.59
CA ASN A 88 -3.18 -9.85 -5.62
C ASN A 88 -1.76 -10.25 -5.19
N ILE A 89 -1.29 -9.81 -4.02
CA ILE A 89 0.07 -10.08 -3.56
C ILE A 89 0.14 -11.50 -2.99
N THR A 90 1.13 -12.25 -3.45
CA THR A 90 1.42 -13.58 -2.91
C THR A 90 2.45 -13.45 -1.80
N TRP A 91 1.99 -13.63 -0.56
CA TRP A 91 2.86 -13.55 0.61
C TRP A 91 3.54 -14.89 0.86
N PRO A 92 4.84 -14.92 1.20
CA PRO A 92 5.48 -16.16 1.59
C PRO A 92 4.91 -16.68 2.90
N LYS A 93 4.92 -18.00 3.06
CA LYS A 93 4.43 -18.63 4.28
C LYS A 93 5.55 -18.75 5.30
N LYS A 94 5.32 -18.25 6.52
CA LYS A 94 6.30 -18.33 7.60
C LYS A 94 6.54 -19.80 7.97
N PRO A 95 7.81 -20.24 8.08
CA PRO A 95 8.13 -21.60 8.55
C PRO A 95 7.64 -21.82 9.98
N GLU A 96 7.21 -23.02 10.23
CA GLU A 96 6.78 -23.44 11.58
C GLU A 96 7.97 -23.80 12.47
#